data_9e95e2b7316c528eb6c0c8f9c87d46ef
#
_entry.id   9e95e2b7316c528eb6c0c8f9c87d46ef
#
_cell.length_a   1.000
_cell.length_b   1.000
_cell.length_c   1.000
_cell.angle_alpha   90.00
_cell.angle_beta   90.00
_cell.angle_gamma   90.00
#
_symmetry.space_group_name_H-M   'P 1'
#
loop_
_entity.id
_entity.type
_entity.pdbx_description
1 polymer ?
#
loop_
_entity_poly.entity_id
_entity_poly.type
_entity_poly.pdbx_seq_one_letter_code
_entity_poly.pdbx_strand_id
1 'polypeptide(L)'
;MVVAIPKQVENGSSNNRINKIAIIDDDPESAKFIRYELEEAGYQGDIITGFYENVNLFAQQIHDSADAAICDHKLSDGGLANFYGSELVACLYDLKTPSILISQYPDESHSTIGAYRRKIPIFLTRKEVSSMSLRNGIEYCVSELGGKIPRERKPHRTLVRIERVDKEFGQDVVEAFVVGWRPRQAVRFPASLIPEEMRETLGKGSRLVAYVNIGATKSEDLFFERFELAPQLNANDGLA
;
A
#
# COMPACT_ATOMS: atom_id res chain seq x y z
N MET A 1 28.18 -46.82 -31.89
CA MET A 1 28.51 -45.40 -31.52
C MET A 1 27.22 -44.61 -31.65
N VAL A 2 26.46 -44.47 -30.54
CA VAL A 2 25.15 -43.83 -30.56
C VAL A 2 25.36 -42.41 -30.08
N VAL A 3 25.08 -41.45 -30.96
CA VAL A 3 25.19 -40.00 -30.65
C VAL A 3 23.97 -39.61 -29.86
N ALA A 4 24.21 -39.14 -28.61
CA ALA A 4 23.19 -38.59 -27.73
C ALA A 4 22.73 -37.20 -28.23
N ILE A 5 21.42 -37.07 -28.47
CA ILE A 5 20.77 -35.78 -28.78
C ILE A 5 20.64 -34.98 -27.46
N PRO A 6 21.10 -33.72 -27.40
CA PRO A 6 20.91 -32.92 -26.21
C PRO A 6 19.42 -32.55 -26.05
N LYS A 7 18.86 -32.79 -24.85
CA LYS A 7 17.53 -32.30 -24.46
C LYS A 7 17.47 -30.76 -24.60
N GLN A 8 16.52 -30.31 -25.39
CA GLN A 8 16.14 -28.87 -25.41
C GLN A 8 15.67 -28.48 -24.01
N VAL A 9 16.30 -27.46 -23.47
CA VAL A 9 15.84 -26.75 -22.28
C VAL A 9 14.60 -25.98 -22.72
N GLU A 10 13.42 -26.45 -22.34
CA GLU A 10 12.18 -25.70 -22.44
C GLU A 10 12.34 -24.46 -21.52
N ASN A 11 12.52 -23.31 -22.12
CA ASN A 11 12.36 -22.02 -21.46
C ASN A 11 10.87 -21.84 -21.13
N GLY A 12 10.47 -22.39 -20.00
CA GLY A 12 9.17 -22.16 -19.41
C GLY A 12 9.10 -20.73 -18.87
N SER A 13 8.75 -19.76 -19.70
CA SER A 13 8.05 -18.57 -19.21
C SER A 13 6.67 -19.06 -18.78
N SER A 14 6.53 -19.44 -17.51
CA SER A 14 5.23 -19.59 -16.88
C SER A 14 4.56 -18.23 -16.90
N ASN A 15 3.69 -18.01 -17.90
CA ASN A 15 2.67 -16.98 -17.88
C ASN A 15 1.79 -17.33 -16.66
N ASN A 16 2.15 -16.82 -15.48
CA ASN A 16 1.36 -16.97 -14.26
C ASN A 16 0.11 -16.10 -14.46
N ARG A 17 -0.89 -16.65 -15.17
CA ARG A 17 -2.15 -15.98 -15.46
C ARG A 17 -2.91 -15.92 -14.14
N ILE A 18 -3.12 -14.70 -13.61
CA ILE A 18 -3.99 -14.49 -12.46
C ILE A 18 -5.37 -15.04 -12.80
N ASN A 19 -5.88 -15.95 -11.97
CA ASN A 19 -7.19 -16.56 -12.15
C ASN A 19 -7.99 -16.60 -10.85
N LYS A 20 -7.34 -17.01 -9.75
CA LYS A 20 -7.97 -17.24 -8.46
C LYS A 20 -7.67 -16.09 -7.50
N ILE A 21 -8.72 -15.42 -7.00
CA ILE A 21 -8.60 -14.23 -6.16
C ILE A 21 -9.27 -14.47 -4.81
N ALA A 22 -8.51 -14.29 -3.74
CA ALA A 22 -9.04 -14.32 -2.38
C ALA A 22 -9.82 -13.02 -2.10
N ILE A 23 -11.02 -13.13 -1.55
CA ILE A 23 -11.86 -12.03 -1.11
C ILE A 23 -11.90 -12.05 0.42
N ILE A 24 -11.35 -11.01 1.02
CA ILE A 24 -11.23 -10.85 2.46
C ILE A 24 -12.07 -9.64 2.88
N ASP A 25 -13.28 -9.90 3.33
CA ASP A 25 -14.25 -8.91 3.74
C ASP A 25 -15.12 -9.53 4.86
N ASP A 26 -15.28 -8.85 5.96
CA ASP A 26 -16.05 -9.32 7.11
C ASP A 26 -17.57 -9.08 6.96
N ASP A 27 -17.99 -8.31 5.95
CA ASP A 27 -19.39 -8.18 5.51
C ASP A 27 -19.71 -9.17 4.37
N PRO A 28 -20.57 -10.19 4.62
CA PRO A 28 -20.92 -11.20 3.62
C PRO A 28 -21.57 -10.64 2.36
N GLU A 29 -22.35 -9.57 2.46
CA GLU A 29 -23.03 -8.99 1.28
C GLU A 29 -22.02 -8.25 0.40
N SER A 30 -21.11 -7.55 1.03
CA SER A 30 -19.98 -6.92 0.35
C SER A 30 -19.08 -7.94 -0.35
N ALA A 31 -18.72 -9.00 0.35
CA ALA A 31 -17.91 -10.09 -0.22
C ALA A 31 -18.59 -10.72 -1.45
N LYS A 32 -19.92 -10.93 -1.41
CA LYS A 32 -20.69 -11.44 -2.57
C LYS A 32 -20.70 -10.45 -3.73
N PHE A 33 -20.83 -9.16 -3.46
CA PHE A 33 -20.77 -8.11 -4.49
C PHE A 33 -19.39 -8.09 -5.16
N ILE A 34 -18.31 -8.12 -4.37
CA ILE A 34 -16.94 -8.17 -4.91
C ILE A 34 -16.74 -9.42 -5.77
N ARG A 35 -17.25 -10.58 -5.32
CA ARG A 35 -17.17 -11.83 -6.10
C ARG A 35 -17.89 -11.70 -7.45
N TYR A 36 -19.09 -11.13 -7.48
CA TYR A 36 -19.81 -10.89 -8.72
C TYR A 36 -19.00 -10.02 -9.69
N GLU A 37 -18.44 -8.90 -9.21
CA GLU A 37 -17.61 -8.01 -10.02
C GLU A 37 -16.32 -8.68 -10.54
N LEU A 38 -15.73 -9.58 -9.74
CA LEU A 38 -14.56 -10.37 -10.17
C LEU A 38 -14.93 -11.39 -11.25
N GLU A 39 -16.07 -12.07 -11.13
CA GLU A 39 -16.58 -13.02 -12.13
C GLU A 39 -16.86 -12.30 -13.46
N GLU A 40 -17.49 -11.10 -13.44
CA GLU A 40 -17.65 -10.23 -14.60
C GLU A 40 -16.31 -9.78 -15.20
N ALA A 41 -15.28 -9.61 -14.36
CA ALA A 41 -13.92 -9.33 -14.80
C ALA A 41 -13.19 -10.56 -15.35
N GLY A 42 -13.78 -11.78 -15.27
CA GLY A 42 -13.23 -13.04 -15.78
C GLY A 42 -12.27 -13.71 -14.80
N TYR A 43 -12.38 -13.45 -13.50
CA TYR A 43 -11.63 -14.09 -12.42
C TYR A 43 -12.53 -15.02 -11.60
N GLN A 44 -11.94 -15.98 -10.89
CA GLN A 44 -12.61 -16.77 -9.87
C GLN A 44 -12.41 -16.12 -8.50
N GLY A 45 -13.50 -15.69 -7.85
CA GLY A 45 -13.47 -15.11 -6.52
C GLY A 45 -13.77 -16.15 -5.43
N ASP A 46 -12.82 -16.33 -4.49
CA ASP A 46 -13.00 -17.20 -3.31
C ASP A 46 -13.17 -16.31 -2.06
N ILE A 47 -14.35 -16.38 -1.45
CA ILE A 47 -14.63 -15.67 -0.19
C ILE A 47 -13.97 -16.42 0.97
N ILE A 48 -13.09 -15.72 1.68
CA ILE A 48 -12.40 -16.27 2.85
C ILE A 48 -13.28 -16.06 4.08
N THR A 49 -13.43 -17.13 4.87
CA THR A 49 -14.22 -17.13 6.11
C THR A 49 -13.37 -17.69 7.26
N GLY A 50 -13.74 -17.36 8.49
CA GLY A 50 -13.03 -17.81 9.68
C GLY A 50 -12.61 -16.63 10.55
N PHE A 51 -11.75 -16.90 11.55
CA PHE A 51 -11.15 -15.86 12.38
C PHE A 51 -9.62 -16.01 12.36
N TYR A 52 -8.92 -14.90 12.12
CA TYR A 52 -7.48 -14.87 11.96
C TYR A 52 -6.84 -13.87 12.93
N GLU A 53 -5.93 -14.36 13.79
CA GLU A 53 -5.23 -13.55 14.77
C GLU A 53 -3.87 -13.05 14.29
N ASN A 54 -3.21 -13.82 13.43
CA ASN A 54 -1.85 -13.54 12.99
C ASN A 54 -1.82 -13.15 11.52
N VAL A 55 -1.55 -11.88 11.27
CA VAL A 55 -1.54 -11.31 9.90
C VAL A 55 -0.51 -11.97 8.98
N ASN A 56 0.68 -12.33 9.50
CA ASN A 56 1.75 -12.93 8.67
C ASN A 56 1.38 -14.36 8.26
N LEU A 57 0.84 -15.16 9.19
CA LEU A 57 0.39 -16.52 8.87
C LEU A 57 -0.78 -16.48 7.89
N PHE A 58 -1.70 -15.55 8.06
CA PHE A 58 -2.83 -15.39 7.15
C PHE A 58 -2.39 -14.92 5.76
N ALA A 59 -1.46 -13.97 5.68
CA ALA A 59 -0.88 -13.55 4.40
C ALA A 59 -0.18 -14.72 3.68
N GLN A 60 0.54 -15.59 4.40
CA GLN A 60 1.16 -16.76 3.83
C GLN A 60 0.11 -17.77 3.29
N GLN A 61 -0.96 -18.02 4.04
CA GLN A 61 -2.06 -18.89 3.57
C GLN A 61 -2.70 -18.37 2.28
N ILE A 62 -2.93 -17.05 2.19
CA ILE A 62 -3.46 -16.42 0.97
C ILE A 62 -2.47 -16.58 -0.18
N HIS A 63 -1.18 -16.27 0.05
CA HIS A 63 -0.12 -16.41 -0.95
C HIS A 63 -0.04 -17.83 -1.53
N ASP A 64 -0.21 -18.84 -0.67
CA ASP A 64 -0.13 -20.26 -1.08
C ASP A 64 -1.39 -20.76 -1.80
N SER A 65 -2.54 -20.06 -1.65
CA SER A 65 -3.85 -20.55 -2.10
C SER A 65 -4.52 -19.73 -3.20
N ALA A 66 -4.05 -18.49 -3.45
CA ALA A 66 -4.63 -17.57 -4.43
C ALA A 66 -3.54 -16.79 -5.19
N ASP A 67 -3.87 -16.37 -6.42
CA ASP A 67 -2.95 -15.60 -7.27
C ASP A 67 -2.95 -14.10 -6.93
N ALA A 68 -4.04 -13.60 -6.32
CA ALA A 68 -4.21 -12.21 -5.91
C ALA A 68 -5.24 -12.11 -4.77
N ALA A 69 -5.38 -10.92 -4.17
CA ALA A 69 -6.33 -10.67 -3.10
C ALA A 69 -7.06 -9.33 -3.24
N ILE A 70 -8.33 -9.31 -2.81
CA ILE A 70 -9.11 -8.11 -2.58
C ILE A 70 -9.44 -8.07 -1.08
N CYS A 71 -9.04 -7.02 -0.41
CA CYS A 71 -9.12 -6.93 1.04
C CYS A 71 -9.89 -5.68 1.47
N ASP A 72 -10.92 -5.84 2.31
CA ASP A 72 -11.51 -4.71 3.03
C ASP A 72 -10.55 -4.21 4.12
N HIS A 73 -10.63 -2.92 4.44
CA HIS A 73 -9.76 -2.32 5.45
C HIS A 73 -10.17 -2.70 6.88
N LYS A 74 -11.47 -2.69 7.18
CA LYS A 74 -11.99 -3.06 8.50
C LYS A 74 -12.39 -4.53 8.50
N LEU A 75 -11.67 -5.38 9.22
CA LEU A 75 -11.90 -6.83 9.28
C LEU A 75 -12.43 -7.28 10.65
N SER A 76 -12.56 -6.35 11.61
CA SER A 76 -12.91 -6.65 12.98
C SER A 76 -14.41 -6.56 13.28
N ASP A 77 -15.16 -5.78 12.51
CA ASP A 77 -16.57 -5.48 12.77
C ASP A 77 -17.45 -6.73 12.62
N GLY A 78 -17.17 -7.58 11.61
CA GLY A 78 -17.77 -8.89 11.43
C GLY A 78 -16.99 -10.05 12.03
N GLY A 79 -15.89 -9.78 12.76
CA GLY A 79 -15.10 -10.78 13.49
C GLY A 79 -14.24 -11.69 12.62
N LEU A 80 -13.74 -11.18 11.47
CA LEU A 80 -12.86 -11.96 10.61
C LEU A 80 -11.38 -11.88 11.08
N ALA A 81 -10.92 -10.73 11.57
CA ALA A 81 -9.56 -10.55 12.08
C ALA A 81 -9.46 -9.49 13.16
N ASN A 82 -8.38 -9.48 13.95
CA ASN A 82 -8.06 -8.47 14.95
C ASN A 82 -7.01 -7.45 14.47
N PHE A 83 -6.74 -7.41 13.16
CA PHE A 83 -5.85 -6.48 12.48
C PHE A 83 -6.55 -5.81 11.30
N TYR A 84 -5.98 -4.75 10.78
CA TYR A 84 -6.53 -4.04 9.62
C TYR A 84 -6.11 -4.69 8.29
N GLY A 85 -6.99 -4.60 7.27
CA GLY A 85 -6.67 -5.07 5.93
C GLY A 85 -5.48 -4.36 5.29
N SER A 86 -5.15 -3.12 5.70
CA SER A 86 -3.94 -2.42 5.27
C SER A 86 -2.66 -3.15 5.71
N GLU A 87 -2.64 -3.76 6.91
CA GLU A 87 -1.54 -4.59 7.38
C GLU A 87 -1.40 -5.86 6.54
N LEU A 88 -2.53 -6.53 6.28
CA LEU A 88 -2.58 -7.73 5.46
C LEU A 88 -2.07 -7.46 4.03
N VAL A 89 -2.56 -6.40 3.38
CA VAL A 89 -2.13 -6.01 2.03
C VAL A 89 -0.62 -5.68 2.01
N ALA A 90 -0.10 -5.06 3.07
CA ALA A 90 1.33 -4.80 3.18
C ALA A 90 2.16 -6.09 3.30
N CYS A 91 1.69 -7.08 4.06
CA CYS A 91 2.33 -8.41 4.12
C CYS A 91 2.26 -9.14 2.76
N LEU A 92 1.11 -9.09 2.08
CA LEU A 92 0.94 -9.67 0.75
C LEU A 92 1.86 -9.02 -0.30
N TYR A 93 2.05 -7.70 -0.21
CA TYR A 93 3.00 -6.98 -1.06
C TYR A 93 4.44 -7.50 -0.88
N ASP A 94 4.88 -7.74 0.36
CA ASP A 94 6.20 -8.31 0.65
C ASP A 94 6.34 -9.73 0.09
N LEU A 95 5.27 -10.53 0.14
CA LEU A 95 5.19 -11.86 -0.48
C LEU A 95 5.02 -11.85 -2.01
N LYS A 96 4.96 -10.65 -2.64
CA LYS A 96 4.72 -10.47 -4.08
C LYS A 96 3.35 -10.95 -4.56
N THR A 97 2.36 -10.98 -3.69
CA THR A 97 0.97 -11.27 -4.03
C THR A 97 0.25 -9.98 -4.41
N PRO A 98 -0.24 -9.82 -5.66
CA PRO A 98 -1.01 -8.65 -6.07
C PRO A 98 -2.24 -8.46 -5.20
N SER A 99 -2.44 -7.26 -4.65
CA SER A 99 -3.54 -7.03 -3.72
C SER A 99 -4.13 -5.63 -3.85
N ILE A 100 -5.45 -5.54 -3.76
CA ILE A 100 -6.21 -4.29 -3.73
C ILE A 100 -6.79 -4.10 -2.33
N LEU A 101 -6.61 -2.91 -1.76
CA LEU A 101 -7.29 -2.51 -0.53
C LEU A 101 -8.58 -1.77 -0.88
N ILE A 102 -9.68 -2.11 -0.20
CA ILE A 102 -10.96 -1.41 -0.30
C ILE A 102 -11.30 -0.81 1.07
N SER A 103 -11.92 0.38 1.10
CA SER A 103 -12.47 0.95 2.32
C SER A 103 -13.76 1.72 2.04
N GLN A 104 -14.69 1.64 2.99
CA GLN A 104 -15.91 2.44 2.96
C GLN A 104 -15.67 3.88 3.45
N TYR A 105 -14.73 4.06 4.39
CA TYR A 105 -14.46 5.32 5.08
C TYR A 105 -12.96 5.70 4.93
N PRO A 106 -12.54 6.18 3.76
CA PRO A 106 -11.13 6.51 3.53
C PRO A 106 -10.60 7.58 4.49
N ASP A 107 -11.43 8.58 4.86
CA ASP A 107 -11.03 9.69 5.72
C ASP A 107 -10.73 9.28 7.17
N GLU A 108 -11.48 8.31 7.71
CA GLU A 108 -11.27 7.80 9.07
C GLU A 108 -10.03 6.89 9.19
N SER A 109 -9.55 6.40 8.08
CA SER A 109 -8.47 5.40 8.01
C SER A 109 -7.11 5.98 7.63
N HIS A 110 -6.98 7.32 7.53
CA HIS A 110 -5.74 7.97 7.06
C HIS A 110 -4.49 7.55 7.84
N SER A 111 -4.58 7.42 9.15
CA SER A 111 -3.42 7.05 9.99
C SER A 111 -3.02 5.59 9.81
N THR A 112 -4.00 4.67 9.74
CA THR A 112 -3.75 3.23 9.61
C THR A 112 -3.37 2.83 8.19
N ILE A 113 -4.04 3.37 7.17
CA ILE A 113 -3.67 3.15 5.76
C ILE A 113 -2.34 3.85 5.45
N GLY A 114 -2.15 5.09 5.94
CA GLY A 114 -0.96 5.90 5.71
C GLY A 114 0.33 5.20 6.17
N ALA A 115 0.28 4.46 7.28
CA ALA A 115 1.42 3.69 7.77
C ALA A 115 1.91 2.63 6.77
N TYR A 116 1.01 2.06 5.96
CA TYR A 116 1.29 1.00 5.00
C TYR A 116 1.22 1.46 3.53
N ARG A 117 0.96 2.76 3.26
CA ARG A 117 0.65 3.29 1.92
C ARG A 117 1.69 2.93 0.86
N ARG A 118 2.97 2.83 1.24
CA ARG A 118 4.04 2.38 0.33
C ARG A 118 3.79 1.00 -0.26
N LYS A 119 3.19 0.11 0.51
CA LYS A 119 2.94 -1.30 0.16
C LYS A 119 1.49 -1.56 -0.30
N ILE A 120 0.74 -0.50 -0.53
CA ILE A 120 -0.65 -0.57 -1.05
C ILE A 120 -0.65 0.10 -2.43
N PRO A 121 -0.42 -0.65 -3.53
CA PRO A 121 -0.41 -0.07 -4.88
C PRO A 121 -1.76 0.53 -5.26
N ILE A 122 -2.83 -0.19 -4.99
CA ILE A 122 -4.20 0.20 -5.31
C ILE A 122 -5.04 0.26 -4.04
N PHE A 123 -5.67 1.40 -3.86
CA PHE A 123 -6.68 1.65 -2.85
C PHE A 123 -7.95 2.15 -3.54
N LEU A 124 -9.07 1.49 -3.28
CA LEU A 124 -10.39 1.85 -3.83
C LEU A 124 -11.35 2.17 -2.70
N THR A 125 -12.21 3.15 -2.91
CA THR A 125 -13.43 3.27 -2.11
C THR A 125 -14.46 2.24 -2.57
N ARG A 126 -15.42 1.86 -1.70
CA ARG A 126 -16.52 0.95 -2.07
C ARG A 126 -17.27 1.39 -3.33
N LYS A 127 -17.41 2.69 -3.55
CA LYS A 127 -18.12 3.25 -4.71
C LYS A 127 -17.35 3.12 -6.02
N GLU A 128 -16.04 2.92 -5.94
CA GLU A 128 -15.16 2.75 -7.10
C GLU A 128 -15.03 1.30 -7.54
N VAL A 129 -15.57 0.35 -6.76
CA VAL A 129 -15.50 -1.08 -7.07
C VAL A 129 -16.39 -1.39 -8.27
N SER A 130 -15.77 -1.95 -9.30
CA SER A 130 -16.42 -2.45 -10.53
C SER A 130 -15.50 -3.50 -11.16
N SER A 131 -16.02 -4.32 -12.06
CA SER A 131 -15.26 -5.32 -12.80
C SER A 131 -14.03 -4.71 -13.52
N MET A 132 -14.20 -3.51 -14.08
CA MET A 132 -13.12 -2.78 -14.74
C MET A 132 -12.06 -2.28 -13.76
N SER A 133 -12.46 -1.66 -12.64
CA SER A 133 -11.50 -1.14 -11.64
C SER A 133 -10.74 -2.26 -10.96
N LEU A 134 -11.37 -3.41 -10.69
CA LEU A 134 -10.72 -4.59 -10.12
C LEU A 134 -9.71 -5.18 -11.10
N ARG A 135 -10.09 -5.36 -12.38
CA ARG A 135 -9.16 -5.85 -13.41
C ARG A 135 -7.95 -4.95 -13.56
N ASN A 136 -8.17 -3.66 -13.78
CA ASN A 136 -7.09 -2.69 -13.96
C ASN A 136 -6.20 -2.60 -12.71
N GLY A 137 -6.80 -2.66 -11.51
CA GLY A 137 -6.08 -2.65 -10.24
C GLY A 137 -5.16 -3.85 -10.06
N ILE A 138 -5.64 -5.05 -10.38
CA ILE A 138 -4.84 -6.29 -10.33
C ILE A 138 -3.67 -6.21 -11.33
N GLU A 139 -3.91 -5.81 -12.57
CA GLU A 139 -2.88 -5.65 -13.60
C GLU A 139 -1.82 -4.61 -13.17
N TYR A 140 -2.26 -3.53 -12.54
CA TYR A 140 -1.37 -2.52 -11.98
C TYR A 140 -0.48 -3.08 -10.86
N CYS A 141 -1.07 -3.83 -9.91
CA CYS A 141 -0.32 -4.49 -8.84
C CYS A 141 0.72 -5.48 -9.40
N VAL A 142 0.32 -6.31 -10.37
CA VAL A 142 1.22 -7.26 -11.06
C VAL A 142 2.39 -6.50 -11.71
N SER A 143 2.11 -5.41 -12.40
CA SER A 143 3.12 -4.59 -13.06
C SER A 143 4.12 -3.99 -12.08
N GLU A 144 3.63 -3.42 -10.96
CA GLU A 144 4.49 -2.84 -9.91
C GLU A 144 5.36 -3.89 -9.23
N LEU A 145 4.77 -5.03 -8.84
CA LEU A 145 5.48 -6.15 -8.22
C LEU A 145 6.51 -6.79 -9.17
N GLY A 146 6.25 -6.73 -10.49
CA GLY A 146 7.18 -7.11 -11.55
C GLY A 146 8.29 -6.09 -11.82
N GLY A 147 8.38 -5.00 -11.03
CA GLY A 147 9.42 -3.98 -11.11
C GLY A 147 9.11 -2.81 -12.07
N LYS A 148 7.94 -2.80 -12.72
CA LYS A 148 7.50 -1.67 -13.55
C LYS A 148 6.76 -0.64 -12.70
N ILE A 149 7.50 0.04 -11.82
CA ILE A 149 6.93 1.02 -10.90
C ILE A 149 6.45 2.25 -11.68
N PRO A 150 5.14 2.60 -11.62
CA PRO A 150 4.57 3.77 -12.28
C PRO A 150 5.18 5.07 -11.74
N ARG A 151 5.12 6.13 -12.57
CA ARG A 151 5.73 7.43 -12.23
C ARG A 151 5.19 8.01 -10.91
N GLU A 152 3.89 7.89 -10.68
CA GLU A 152 3.20 8.38 -9.49
C GLU A 152 3.57 7.63 -8.21
N ARG A 153 4.19 6.45 -8.35
CA ARG A 153 4.65 5.62 -7.24
C ARG A 153 6.18 5.60 -7.09
N LYS A 154 6.92 6.33 -7.95
CA LYS A 154 8.39 6.42 -7.81
C LYS A 154 8.75 7.34 -6.66
N PRO A 155 9.50 6.88 -5.66
CA PRO A 155 9.98 7.75 -4.58
C PRO A 155 11.13 8.63 -5.05
N HIS A 156 11.12 9.89 -4.62
CA HIS A 156 12.18 10.87 -4.86
C HIS A 156 12.60 11.49 -3.54
N ARG A 157 13.89 11.68 -3.37
CA ARG A 157 14.44 12.35 -2.19
C ARG A 157 14.03 13.82 -2.20
N THR A 158 13.31 14.26 -1.17
CA THR A 158 12.76 15.62 -1.08
C THR A 158 12.76 16.14 0.35
N LEU A 159 12.69 17.46 0.50
CA LEU A 159 12.58 18.12 1.80
C LEU A 159 11.13 18.04 2.30
N VAL A 160 10.98 17.66 3.56
CA VAL A 160 9.72 17.66 4.33
C VAL A 160 9.87 18.65 5.47
N ARG A 161 9.08 19.73 5.45
CA ARG A 161 9.07 20.74 6.51
C ARG A 161 7.87 20.52 7.41
N ILE A 162 8.13 20.24 8.69
CA ILE A 162 7.11 19.99 9.69
C ILE A 162 6.42 21.32 10.04
N GLU A 163 5.08 21.33 10.01
CA GLU A 163 4.27 22.44 10.43
C GLU A 163 3.74 22.25 11.85
N ARG A 164 3.26 21.03 12.15
CA ARG A 164 2.82 20.66 13.49
C ARG A 164 2.74 19.14 13.64
N VAL A 165 2.64 18.71 14.90
CA VAL A 165 2.35 17.32 15.28
C VAL A 165 1.11 17.38 16.18
N ASP A 166 0.05 16.69 15.79
CA ASP A 166 -1.23 16.63 16.48
C ASP A 166 -1.52 15.21 16.96
N LYS A 167 -2.36 15.08 17.99
CA LYS A 167 -2.91 13.79 18.40
C LYS A 167 -4.30 13.57 17.81
N GLU A 168 -4.47 12.50 17.07
CA GLU A 168 -5.75 12.10 16.48
C GLU A 168 -6.02 10.62 16.72
N PHE A 169 -7.18 10.31 17.26
CA PHE A 169 -7.59 8.93 17.59
C PHE A 169 -6.52 8.14 18.36
N GLY A 170 -5.78 8.81 19.27
CA GLY A 170 -4.72 8.20 20.06
C GLY A 170 -3.38 8.00 19.36
N GLN A 171 -3.23 8.46 18.12
CA GLN A 171 -2.00 8.43 17.35
C GLN A 171 -1.46 9.83 17.08
N ASP A 172 -0.14 9.95 17.01
CA ASP A 172 0.50 11.20 16.61
C ASP A 172 0.51 11.31 15.08
N VAL A 173 -0.02 12.42 14.57
CA VAL A 173 -0.12 12.74 13.14
C VAL A 173 0.70 13.98 12.85
N VAL A 174 1.57 13.89 11.87
CA VAL A 174 2.39 14.99 11.38
C VAL A 174 1.67 15.72 10.26
N GLU A 175 1.58 17.04 10.36
CA GLU A 175 1.25 17.94 9.25
C GLU A 175 2.52 18.59 8.74
N ALA A 176 2.78 18.49 7.43
CA ALA A 176 4.01 18.95 6.82
C ALA A 176 3.82 19.45 5.40
N PHE A 177 4.79 20.24 4.91
CA PHE A 177 4.90 20.58 3.49
C PHE A 177 5.99 19.75 2.83
N VAL A 178 5.64 19.09 1.72
CA VAL A 178 6.56 18.34 0.87
C VAL A 178 7.00 19.24 -0.28
N VAL A 179 8.23 19.71 -0.24
CA VAL A 179 8.71 20.76 -1.16
C VAL A 179 8.70 20.31 -2.62
N GLY A 180 9.05 19.05 -2.88
CA GLY A 180 9.09 18.48 -4.23
C GLY A 180 7.72 18.14 -4.82
N TRP A 181 6.63 18.20 -4.01
CA TRP A 181 5.27 17.89 -4.48
C TRP A 181 4.47 19.18 -4.71
N ARG A 182 3.80 19.67 -3.70
CA ARG A 182 3.02 20.92 -3.73
C ARG A 182 3.43 21.80 -2.54
N PRO A 183 4.38 22.71 -2.69
CA PRO A 183 5.03 23.38 -1.57
C PRO A 183 4.12 24.27 -0.71
N ARG A 184 2.89 24.53 -1.18
CA ARG A 184 1.87 25.34 -0.45
C ARG A 184 0.70 24.49 0.09
N GLN A 185 0.68 23.20 -0.17
CA GLN A 185 -0.35 22.30 0.31
C GLN A 185 0.24 21.42 1.42
N ALA A 186 -0.31 21.55 2.63
CA ALA A 186 0.04 20.68 3.73
C ALA A 186 -0.46 19.25 3.46
N VAL A 187 0.31 18.28 3.90
CA VAL A 187 -0.01 16.86 3.86
C VAL A 187 0.06 16.29 5.26
N ARG A 188 -0.67 15.20 5.50
CA ARG A 188 -0.75 14.58 6.81
C ARG A 188 -0.33 13.11 6.69
N PHE A 189 0.46 12.65 7.66
CA PHE A 189 0.92 11.27 7.73
C PHE A 189 1.19 10.86 9.18
N PRO A 190 1.16 9.54 9.49
CA PRO A 190 1.44 9.05 10.84
C PRO A 190 2.86 9.38 11.28
N ALA A 191 3.03 9.91 12.50
CA ALA A 191 4.36 10.19 13.06
C ALA A 191 5.20 8.91 13.20
N SER A 192 4.56 7.74 13.30
CA SER A 192 5.23 6.43 13.37
C SER A 192 6.11 6.11 12.15
N LEU A 193 5.92 6.79 11.02
CA LEU A 193 6.79 6.66 9.85
C LEU A 193 8.18 7.31 10.06
N ILE A 194 8.28 8.25 11.01
CA ILE A 194 9.53 8.90 11.36
C ILE A 194 10.22 8.06 12.45
N PRO A 195 11.51 7.77 12.35
CA PRO A 195 12.27 7.08 13.40
C PRO A 195 12.10 7.73 14.77
N GLU A 196 12.00 6.92 15.83
CA GLU A 196 11.68 7.38 17.18
C GLU A 196 12.65 8.43 17.70
N GLU A 197 13.94 8.22 17.47
CA GLU A 197 15.01 9.15 17.83
C GLU A 197 14.89 10.54 17.20
N MET A 198 14.20 10.64 16.05
CA MET A 198 13.94 11.93 15.41
C MET A 198 12.65 12.57 15.93
N ARG A 199 11.63 11.75 16.31
CA ARG A 199 10.31 12.25 16.74
C ARG A 199 10.37 13.11 17.99
N GLU A 200 11.24 12.77 18.96
CA GLU A 200 11.36 13.50 20.22
C GLU A 200 11.77 14.98 20.04
N THR A 201 12.45 15.29 18.95
CA THR A 201 12.96 16.63 18.64
C THR A 201 12.14 17.38 17.62
N LEU A 202 11.05 16.78 17.13
CA LEU A 202 10.21 17.41 16.10
C LEU A 202 9.38 18.55 16.67
N GLY A 203 9.42 19.69 15.99
CA GLY A 203 8.60 20.85 16.27
C GLY A 203 8.29 21.62 14.99
N LYS A 204 7.52 22.68 15.13
CA LYS A 204 7.23 23.57 14.01
C LYS A 204 8.52 24.12 13.39
N GLY A 205 8.64 23.94 12.06
CA GLY A 205 9.81 24.38 11.31
C GLY A 205 10.92 23.35 11.23
N SER A 206 10.83 22.21 11.92
CA SER A 206 11.77 21.10 11.76
C SER A 206 11.84 20.66 10.30
N ARG A 207 13.05 20.36 9.83
CA ARG A 207 13.34 20.04 8.44
C ARG A 207 13.90 18.61 8.37
N LEU A 208 13.19 17.75 7.65
CA LEU A 208 13.60 16.39 7.37
C LEU A 208 13.78 16.22 5.87
N VAL A 209 14.54 15.23 5.49
CA VAL A 209 14.59 14.72 4.13
C VAL A 209 13.96 13.33 4.14
N ALA A 210 13.13 13.03 3.16
CA ALA A 210 12.52 11.71 3.00
C ALA A 210 12.45 11.33 1.53
N TYR A 211 12.24 10.04 1.26
CA TYR A 211 11.86 9.57 -0.06
C TYR A 211 10.33 9.56 -0.15
N VAL A 212 9.77 10.36 -1.06
CA VAL A 212 8.33 10.56 -1.25
C VAL A 212 7.97 10.38 -2.72
N ASN A 213 6.85 9.74 -3.00
CA ASN A 213 6.34 9.57 -4.37
C ASN A 213 5.68 10.86 -4.87
N ILE A 214 6.47 11.89 -5.07
CA ILE A 214 6.02 13.24 -5.47
C ILE A 214 5.31 13.31 -6.83
N GLY A 215 5.25 12.22 -7.58
CA GLY A 215 4.42 12.09 -8.79
C GLY A 215 2.94 11.83 -8.51
N ALA A 216 2.56 11.55 -7.26
CA ALA A 216 1.16 11.33 -6.87
C ALA A 216 0.31 12.58 -7.08
N THR A 217 -0.95 12.37 -7.50
CA THR A 217 -1.89 13.48 -7.77
C THR A 217 -2.66 13.92 -6.53
N LYS A 218 -2.87 13.02 -5.57
CA LYS A 218 -3.61 13.27 -4.34
C LYS A 218 -2.69 13.12 -3.12
N SER A 219 -2.99 13.87 -2.04
CA SER A 219 -2.24 13.81 -0.78
C SER A 219 -2.31 12.46 -0.10
N GLU A 220 -3.45 11.81 -0.16
CA GLU A 220 -3.70 10.48 0.40
C GLU A 220 -2.93 9.34 -0.30
N ASP A 221 -2.44 9.60 -1.51
CA ASP A 221 -1.61 8.66 -2.27
C ASP A 221 -0.12 8.78 -1.94
N LEU A 222 0.27 9.83 -1.21
CA LEU A 222 1.66 10.01 -0.82
C LEU A 222 2.08 8.94 0.20
N PHE A 223 3.29 8.45 0.05
CA PHE A 223 3.97 7.65 1.05
C PHE A 223 5.36 8.21 1.33
N PHE A 224 5.88 7.89 2.51
CA PHE A 224 7.14 8.42 3.02
C PHE A 224 8.03 7.28 3.46
N GLU A 225 9.31 7.33 3.08
CA GLU A 225 10.32 6.35 3.44
C GLU A 225 11.64 7.03 3.81
N ARG A 226 12.44 6.36 4.66
CA ARG A 226 13.83 6.72 4.93
C ARG A 226 13.99 8.18 5.32
N PHE A 227 13.38 8.55 6.44
CA PHE A 227 13.58 9.88 7.00
C PHE A 227 15.01 10.09 7.47
N GLU A 228 15.56 11.28 7.19
CA GLU A 228 16.86 11.77 7.60
C GLU A 228 16.73 13.21 8.12
N LEU A 229 17.58 13.64 9.05
CA LEU A 229 17.65 15.04 9.40
C LEU A 229 18.17 15.84 8.20
N ALA A 230 17.52 16.96 7.89
CA ALA A 230 18.03 17.84 6.85
C ALA A 230 19.36 18.47 7.29
N PRO A 231 20.34 18.63 6.40
CA PRO A 231 21.56 19.36 6.70
C PRO A 231 21.24 20.76 7.24
N GLN A 232 21.96 21.18 8.27
CA GLN A 232 21.87 22.57 8.70
C GLN A 232 22.46 23.46 7.60
N LEU A 233 21.72 24.53 7.24
CA LEU A 233 22.27 25.55 6.37
C LEU A 233 23.36 26.27 7.14
N ASN A 234 24.60 26.16 6.68
CA ASN A 234 25.67 26.98 7.22
C ASN A 234 25.41 28.44 6.79
N ALA A 235 25.53 29.38 7.72
CA ALA A 235 25.33 30.81 7.45
C ALA A 235 26.25 31.35 6.32
N ASN A 236 27.27 30.59 5.93
CA ASN A 236 28.23 30.91 4.89
C ASN A 236 27.87 30.42 3.48
N ASP A 237 26.76 29.69 3.29
CA ASP A 237 26.40 29.11 1.99
C ASP A 237 25.71 30.11 1.04
N GLY A 238 25.63 31.40 1.40
CA GLY A 238 25.15 32.47 0.49
C GLY A 238 23.67 32.35 0.08
N LEU A 239 22.90 31.54 0.80
CA LEU A 239 21.47 31.27 0.55
C LEU A 239 20.60 31.81 1.70
N ALA A 240 21.02 32.94 2.32
CA ALA A 240 20.24 33.66 3.31
C ALA A 240 19.27 34.64 2.63
#